data_b22ab7ed1df96a9f28c33b31d839d333
#
_entry.id   b22ab7ed1df96a9f28c33b31d839d333
#
_cell.length_a   1.000
_cell.length_b   1.000
_cell.length_c   1.000
_cell.angle_alpha   90.00
_cell.angle_beta   90.00
_cell.angle_gamma   90.00
#
_symmetry.space_group_name_H-M   'P 1'
#
loop_
_entity.id
_entity.type
_entity.pdbx_description
1 polymer ?
#
loop_
_entity_poly.entity_id
_entity_poly.type
_entity_poly.pdbx_seq_one_letter_code
_entity_poly.pdbx_strand_id
1 'polypeptide(L)'
;MRARLALAVSGVDYELREVSLKSKPDELLAASPKGTVPVLVLPGGQVIDESLDIMHWALAQNDPDGWLKHPLDEMLALIAGNDGQFKQALDRYKYPNRYTLESDGDTQAFALAQRLKAENWLAKLEPRLSLGWLFGNQPSLADMATLPFVRQFAHTDAAWFAAQPWPQLRAWLTYFEASALFESVMAKHKSWQSMI
;
A
#
# COMPACT_ATOMS: atom_id res chain seq x y z
N MET A 1 3.90 2.42 3.32
CA MET A 1 4.37 2.77 1.96
C MET A 1 3.49 3.85 1.33
N ARG A 2 2.17 3.70 1.21
CA ARG A 2 1.26 4.70 0.61
C ARG A 2 1.55 6.15 1.03
N ALA A 3 1.48 6.43 2.34
CA ALA A 3 1.74 7.77 2.86
C ALA A 3 3.12 8.31 2.48
N ARG A 4 4.17 7.46 2.56
CA ARG A 4 5.53 7.87 2.17
C ARG A 4 5.63 8.22 0.69
N LEU A 5 4.97 7.47 -0.20
CA LEU A 5 4.95 7.77 -1.64
C LEU A 5 4.35 9.16 -1.90
N ALA A 6 3.19 9.46 -1.31
CA ALA A 6 2.54 10.75 -1.51
C ALA A 6 3.33 11.91 -0.89
N LEU A 7 3.88 11.74 0.32
CA LEU A 7 4.73 12.74 0.95
C LEU A 7 6.01 13.00 0.13
N ALA A 8 6.62 11.94 -0.41
CA ALA A 8 7.82 12.09 -1.24
C ALA A 8 7.55 12.84 -2.54
N VAL A 9 6.46 12.50 -3.26
CA VAL A 9 6.14 13.17 -4.53
C VAL A 9 5.65 14.59 -4.32
N SER A 10 4.88 14.86 -3.26
CA SER A 10 4.39 16.21 -2.96
C SER A 10 5.50 17.18 -2.55
N GLY A 11 6.65 16.66 -2.09
CA GLY A 11 7.75 17.48 -1.60
C GLY A 11 7.44 18.21 -0.28
N VAL A 12 6.40 17.78 0.44
CA VAL A 12 6.08 18.33 1.77
C VAL A 12 7.18 17.94 2.75
N ASP A 13 7.73 18.89 3.46
CA ASP A 13 8.69 18.65 4.54
C ASP A 13 8.01 17.98 5.74
N TYR A 14 8.62 16.93 6.26
CA TYR A 14 8.14 16.22 7.45
C TYR A 14 9.27 15.58 8.24
N GLU A 15 9.08 15.44 9.53
CA GLU A 15 9.93 14.63 10.39
C GLU A 15 9.45 13.17 10.36
N LEU A 16 10.29 12.25 9.91
CA LEU A 16 9.99 10.83 9.94
C LEU A 16 10.38 10.22 11.28
N ARG A 17 9.39 9.71 11.99
CA ARG A 17 9.57 8.95 13.25
C ARG A 17 9.28 7.47 12.98
N GLU A 18 10.31 6.70 12.64
CA GLU A 18 10.18 5.26 12.46
C GLU A 18 9.93 4.57 13.79
N VAL A 19 8.91 3.72 13.87
CA VAL A 19 8.50 3.07 15.13
C VAL A 19 8.52 1.56 15.01
N SER A 20 8.87 0.89 16.12
CA SER A 20 8.71 -0.56 16.25
C SER A 20 7.26 -0.86 16.68
N LEU A 21 6.55 -1.64 15.88
CA LEU A 21 5.17 -2.05 16.23
C LEU A 21 5.10 -3.01 17.42
N LYS A 22 6.24 -3.60 17.82
CA LYS A 22 6.36 -4.44 19.03
C LYS A 22 6.54 -3.60 20.30
N SER A 23 7.04 -2.37 20.15
CA SER A 23 7.29 -1.43 21.25
C SER A 23 6.90 -0.04 20.75
N LYS A 24 5.60 0.24 20.80
CA LYS A 24 5.03 1.51 20.32
C LYS A 24 5.36 2.61 21.33
N PRO A 25 5.90 3.75 20.88
CA PRO A 25 6.13 4.88 21.77
C PRO A 25 4.83 5.52 22.24
N ASP A 26 4.82 6.09 23.42
CA ASP A 26 3.64 6.72 24.03
C ASP A 26 3.11 7.87 23.17
N GLU A 27 3.99 8.59 22.47
CA GLU A 27 3.62 9.67 21.57
C GLU A 27 2.78 9.18 20.39
N LEU A 28 3.04 7.97 19.86
CA LEU A 28 2.21 7.36 18.84
C LEU A 28 0.81 7.05 19.39
N LEU A 29 0.74 6.49 20.60
CA LEU A 29 -0.54 6.13 21.24
C LEU A 29 -1.34 7.37 21.65
N ALA A 30 -0.64 8.44 22.06
CA ALA A 30 -1.26 9.73 22.35
C ALA A 30 -1.83 10.40 21.08
N ALA A 31 -1.11 10.30 19.95
CA ALA A 31 -1.56 10.87 18.67
C ALA A 31 -2.71 10.05 18.05
N SER A 32 -2.63 8.71 18.09
CA SER A 32 -3.70 7.83 17.58
C SER A 32 -3.89 6.64 18.51
N PRO A 33 -5.00 6.60 19.27
CA PRO A 33 -5.33 5.49 20.17
C PRO A 33 -5.44 4.12 19.49
N LYS A 34 -5.68 4.09 18.16
CA LYS A 34 -5.64 2.85 17.36
C LYS A 34 -4.25 2.20 17.43
N GLY A 35 -3.18 2.98 17.65
CA GLY A 35 -1.80 2.52 17.68
C GLY A 35 -1.38 1.83 16.37
N THR A 36 -2.01 2.17 15.25
CA THR A 36 -1.64 1.72 13.90
C THR A 36 -0.74 2.75 13.22
N VAL A 37 -0.07 2.33 12.16
CA VAL A 37 0.75 3.22 11.33
C VAL A 37 0.28 3.16 9.88
N PRO A 38 0.40 4.27 9.13
CA PRO A 38 1.01 5.55 9.47
C PRO A 38 0.11 6.47 10.30
N VAL A 39 0.72 7.43 10.99
CA VAL A 39 0.05 8.57 11.62
C VAL A 39 0.79 9.83 11.21
N LEU A 40 0.08 10.84 10.75
CA LEU A 40 0.62 12.16 10.43
C LEU A 40 0.04 13.18 11.40
N VAL A 41 0.92 13.92 12.08
CA VAL A 41 0.54 15.03 12.99
C VAL A 41 0.92 16.33 12.30
N LEU A 42 -0.06 17.19 12.05
CA LEU A 42 0.14 18.49 11.43
C LEU A 42 0.61 19.53 12.46
N PRO A 43 1.25 20.64 12.03
CA PRO A 43 1.73 21.69 12.94
C PRO A 43 0.68 22.24 13.91
N GLY A 44 -0.60 22.22 13.52
CA GLY A 44 -1.72 22.64 14.37
C GLY A 44 -2.23 21.57 15.35
N GLY A 45 -1.57 20.40 15.43
CA GLY A 45 -2.00 19.28 16.28
C GLY A 45 -3.09 18.39 15.68
N GLN A 46 -3.59 18.69 14.50
CA GLN A 46 -4.52 17.83 13.79
C GLN A 46 -3.81 16.51 13.41
N VAL A 47 -4.50 15.39 13.58
CA VAL A 47 -4.00 14.05 13.31
C VAL A 47 -4.71 13.43 12.13
N ILE A 48 -3.96 12.80 11.22
CA ILE A 48 -4.45 11.98 10.10
C ILE A 48 -3.84 10.60 10.27
N ASP A 49 -4.64 9.57 10.49
CA ASP A 49 -4.20 8.22 10.84
C ASP A 49 -4.60 7.11 9.85
N GLU A 50 -5.15 7.49 8.69
CA GLU A 50 -5.38 6.56 7.59
C GLU A 50 -4.45 6.87 6.42
N SER A 51 -3.82 5.82 5.87
CA SER A 51 -2.79 6.00 4.83
C SER A 51 -3.32 6.68 3.57
N LEU A 52 -4.57 6.45 3.20
CA LEU A 52 -5.20 7.06 2.03
C LEU A 52 -5.50 8.55 2.29
N ASP A 53 -5.95 8.89 3.49
CA ASP A 53 -6.20 10.29 3.87
C ASP A 53 -4.91 11.10 3.92
N ILE A 54 -3.80 10.48 4.37
CA ILE A 54 -2.47 11.10 4.30
C ILE A 54 -2.06 11.32 2.84
N MET A 55 -2.32 10.37 1.92
CA MET A 55 -2.06 10.57 0.50
C MET A 55 -2.85 11.75 -0.05
N HIS A 56 -4.14 11.82 0.23
CA HIS A 56 -4.99 12.93 -0.21
C HIS A 56 -4.52 14.27 0.35
N TRP A 57 -4.20 14.32 1.63
CA TRP A 57 -3.70 15.54 2.25
C TRP A 57 -2.42 16.02 1.60
N ALA A 58 -1.44 15.13 1.40
CA ALA A 58 -0.15 15.49 0.82
C ALA A 58 -0.29 15.97 -0.64
N LEU A 59 -1.07 15.27 -1.45
CA LEU A 59 -1.31 15.63 -2.84
C LEU A 59 -2.16 16.91 -2.98
N ALA A 60 -3.01 17.21 -2.00
CA ALA A 60 -3.73 18.49 -1.96
C ALA A 60 -2.80 19.68 -1.68
N GLN A 61 -1.64 19.48 -1.01
CA GLN A 61 -0.63 20.51 -0.87
C GLN A 61 0.10 20.75 -2.20
N ASN A 62 0.51 19.68 -2.87
CA ASN A 62 1.21 19.75 -4.15
C ASN A 62 1.16 18.38 -4.86
N ASP A 63 0.72 18.37 -6.11
CA ASP A 63 0.60 17.17 -6.96
C ASP A 63 1.36 17.37 -8.27
N PRO A 64 2.70 17.41 -8.25
CA PRO A 64 3.50 17.71 -9.43
C PRO A 64 3.36 16.64 -10.52
N ASP A 65 3.14 15.38 -10.14
CA ASP A 65 2.99 14.27 -11.07
C ASP A 65 1.54 14.06 -11.54
N GLY A 66 0.59 14.81 -10.96
CA GLY A 66 -0.81 14.79 -11.36
C GLY A 66 -1.55 13.48 -11.03
N TRP A 67 -1.24 12.89 -9.88
CA TRP A 67 -1.91 11.65 -9.46
C TRP A 67 -3.42 11.83 -9.23
N LEU A 68 -3.88 13.06 -8.99
CA LEU A 68 -5.29 13.39 -8.80
C LEU A 68 -5.99 13.86 -10.10
N LYS A 69 -5.36 13.78 -11.27
CA LYS A 69 -5.93 14.28 -12.54
C LYS A 69 -7.12 13.47 -13.06
N HIS A 70 -7.25 12.21 -12.66
CA HIS A 70 -8.35 11.34 -13.08
C HIS A 70 -9.56 11.48 -12.14
N PRO A 71 -10.77 11.06 -12.57
CA PRO A 71 -11.96 11.09 -11.73
C PRO A 71 -11.73 10.40 -10.38
N LEU A 72 -11.82 11.17 -9.31
CA LEU A 72 -11.46 10.72 -7.97
C LEU A 72 -12.36 9.58 -7.49
N ASP A 73 -13.65 9.64 -7.78
CA ASP A 73 -14.65 8.62 -7.45
C ASP A 73 -14.31 7.25 -8.06
N GLU A 74 -13.86 7.23 -9.33
CA GLU A 74 -13.44 6.00 -10.01
C GLU A 74 -12.16 5.43 -9.39
N MET A 75 -11.18 6.28 -9.08
CA MET A 75 -9.96 5.86 -8.40
C MET A 75 -10.26 5.30 -7.01
N LEU A 76 -11.11 5.98 -6.23
CA LEU A 76 -11.52 5.53 -4.90
C LEU A 76 -12.29 4.22 -4.94
N ALA A 77 -13.16 4.01 -5.94
CA ALA A 77 -13.86 2.74 -6.12
C ALA A 77 -12.89 1.57 -6.36
N LEU A 78 -11.84 1.77 -7.17
CA LEU A 78 -10.80 0.78 -7.38
C LEU A 78 -9.99 0.53 -6.09
N ILE A 79 -9.59 1.59 -5.39
CA ILE A 79 -8.86 1.50 -4.13
C ILE A 79 -9.69 0.77 -3.06
N ALA A 80 -11.00 1.00 -3.00
CA ALA A 80 -11.89 0.29 -2.09
C ALA A 80 -11.91 -1.22 -2.36
N GLY A 81 -11.86 -1.64 -3.62
CA GLY A 81 -11.71 -3.06 -3.99
C GLY A 81 -10.39 -3.66 -3.51
N ASN A 82 -9.30 -2.89 -3.61
CA ASN A 82 -8.00 -3.28 -3.06
C ASN A 82 -8.03 -3.40 -1.54
N ASP A 83 -8.57 -2.40 -0.84
CA ASP A 83 -8.54 -2.32 0.63
C ASP A 83 -9.53 -3.29 1.28
N GLY A 84 -10.57 -3.69 0.55
CA GLY A 84 -11.55 -4.67 0.94
C GLY A 84 -11.09 -6.11 0.69
N GLN A 85 -11.70 -6.75 -0.31
CA GLN A 85 -11.54 -8.18 -0.59
C GLN A 85 -10.10 -8.60 -0.91
N PHE A 86 -9.37 -7.79 -1.70
CA PHE A 86 -8.01 -8.15 -2.07
C PHE A 86 -7.07 -8.15 -0.86
N LYS A 87 -7.09 -7.07 -0.07
CA LYS A 87 -6.24 -6.97 1.13
C LYS A 87 -6.56 -8.06 2.15
N GLN A 88 -7.83 -8.38 2.36
CA GLN A 88 -8.23 -9.46 3.27
C GLN A 88 -7.69 -10.81 2.80
N ALA A 89 -7.78 -11.09 1.50
CA ALA A 89 -7.24 -12.32 0.91
C ALA A 89 -5.70 -12.35 0.97
N LEU A 90 -5.04 -11.22 0.67
CA LEU A 90 -3.59 -11.08 0.77
C LEU A 90 -3.06 -11.34 2.19
N ASP A 91 -3.68 -10.74 3.21
CA ASP A 91 -3.25 -10.92 4.60
C ASP A 91 -3.35 -12.40 5.03
N ARG A 92 -4.43 -13.10 4.63
CA ARG A 92 -4.64 -14.51 4.90
C ARG A 92 -3.70 -15.43 4.09
N TYR A 93 -3.43 -15.07 2.85
CA TYR A 93 -2.48 -15.80 2.02
C TYR A 93 -1.05 -15.70 2.57
N LYS A 94 -0.62 -14.48 2.92
CA LYS A 94 0.74 -14.20 3.38
C LYS A 94 1.01 -14.65 4.82
N TYR A 95 0.00 -14.60 5.67
CA TYR A 95 0.12 -14.88 7.11
C TYR A 95 -0.91 -15.90 7.60
N PRO A 96 -1.04 -17.08 6.97
CA PRO A 96 -2.11 -18.02 7.28
C PRO A 96 -2.10 -18.47 8.75
N ASN A 97 -0.94 -18.50 9.39
CA ASN A 97 -0.79 -18.86 10.80
C ASN A 97 -1.46 -17.88 11.78
N ARG A 98 -1.89 -16.71 11.32
CA ARG A 98 -2.68 -15.76 12.13
C ARG A 98 -4.18 -16.07 12.13
N TYR A 99 -4.61 -16.99 11.26
CA TYR A 99 -6.00 -17.32 10.99
C TYR A 99 -6.30 -18.79 11.25
N THR A 100 -5.71 -19.36 12.30
CA THR A 100 -5.82 -20.79 12.63
C THR A 100 -7.26 -21.24 12.87
N LEU A 101 -8.12 -20.36 13.37
CA LEU A 101 -9.55 -20.64 13.56
C LEU A 101 -10.32 -20.69 12.23
N GLU A 102 -9.80 -20.07 11.17
CA GLU A 102 -10.43 -20.08 9.84
C GLU A 102 -9.86 -21.19 8.94
N SER A 103 -8.73 -21.78 9.29
CA SER A 103 -7.98 -22.73 8.45
C SER A 103 -8.30 -24.21 8.74
N ASP A 104 -9.13 -24.50 9.74
CA ASP A 104 -9.48 -25.88 10.15
C ASP A 104 -8.25 -26.81 10.28
N GLY A 105 -7.11 -26.25 10.67
CA GLY A 105 -5.84 -26.96 10.84
C GLY A 105 -4.99 -27.12 9.58
N ASP A 106 -5.50 -26.87 8.37
CA ASP A 106 -4.74 -26.87 7.13
C ASP A 106 -4.45 -25.45 6.65
N THR A 107 -3.41 -24.86 7.20
CA THR A 107 -2.99 -23.49 6.85
C THR A 107 -2.50 -23.37 5.41
N GLN A 108 -2.01 -24.45 4.79
CA GLN A 108 -1.54 -24.44 3.41
C GLN A 108 -2.72 -24.40 2.43
N ALA A 109 -3.68 -25.29 2.57
CA ALA A 109 -4.88 -25.28 1.73
C ALA A 109 -5.65 -23.97 1.90
N PHE A 110 -5.75 -23.46 3.14
CA PHE A 110 -6.34 -22.17 3.43
C PHE A 110 -5.63 -21.02 2.69
N ALA A 111 -4.29 -20.95 2.75
CA ALA A 111 -3.52 -19.92 2.05
C ALA A 111 -3.76 -19.97 0.54
N LEU A 112 -3.75 -21.16 -0.08
CA LEU A 112 -3.99 -21.33 -1.51
C LEU A 112 -5.42 -20.90 -1.89
N ALA A 113 -6.42 -21.19 -1.07
CA ALA A 113 -7.78 -20.72 -1.30
C ALA A 113 -7.89 -19.18 -1.23
N GLN A 114 -7.14 -18.54 -0.32
CA GLN A 114 -7.11 -17.08 -0.25
C GLN A 114 -6.33 -16.48 -1.45
N ARG A 115 -5.26 -17.13 -1.91
CA ARG A 115 -4.58 -16.73 -3.15
C ARG A 115 -5.55 -16.69 -4.32
N LEU A 116 -6.35 -17.75 -4.52
CA LEU A 116 -7.34 -17.82 -5.60
C LEU A 116 -8.37 -16.67 -5.53
N LYS A 117 -8.78 -16.26 -4.32
CA LYS A 117 -9.67 -15.09 -4.16
C LYS A 117 -8.97 -13.80 -4.61
N ALA A 118 -7.70 -13.63 -4.26
CA ALA A 118 -6.91 -12.45 -4.65
C ALA A 118 -6.65 -12.42 -6.18
N GLU A 119 -6.45 -13.58 -6.82
CA GLU A 119 -6.26 -13.71 -8.27
C GLU A 119 -7.41 -13.09 -9.06
N ASN A 120 -8.65 -13.28 -8.62
CA ASN A 120 -9.83 -12.73 -9.28
C ASN A 120 -9.83 -11.19 -9.32
N TRP A 121 -9.23 -10.56 -8.33
CA TRP A 121 -9.08 -9.10 -8.32
C TRP A 121 -7.92 -8.65 -9.20
N LEU A 122 -6.77 -9.34 -9.11
CA LEU A 122 -5.59 -9.04 -9.94
C LEU A 122 -5.88 -9.19 -11.43
N ALA A 123 -6.63 -10.23 -11.82
CA ALA A 123 -7.06 -10.44 -13.21
C ALA A 123 -7.90 -9.27 -13.78
N LYS A 124 -8.60 -8.50 -12.92
CA LYS A 124 -9.34 -7.31 -13.34
C LYS A 124 -8.42 -6.10 -13.57
N LEU A 125 -7.23 -6.07 -12.97
CA LEU A 125 -6.25 -5.01 -13.19
C LEU A 125 -5.50 -5.19 -14.52
N GLU A 126 -5.23 -6.41 -14.94
CA GLU A 126 -4.44 -6.72 -16.13
C GLU A 126 -4.89 -5.94 -17.37
N PRO A 127 -6.17 -5.96 -17.80
CA PRO A 127 -6.62 -5.22 -18.98
C PRO A 127 -6.58 -3.70 -18.78
N ARG A 128 -6.65 -3.20 -17.54
CA ARG A 128 -6.57 -1.75 -17.26
C ARG A 128 -5.18 -1.18 -17.51
N LEU A 129 -4.16 -2.02 -17.44
CA LEU A 129 -2.75 -1.64 -17.57
C LEU A 129 -2.25 -1.59 -19.01
N SER A 130 -3.15 -1.67 -20.00
CA SER A 130 -2.81 -1.66 -21.43
C SER A 130 -2.04 -0.40 -21.89
N LEU A 131 -2.19 0.72 -21.20
CA LEU A 131 -1.45 1.96 -21.43
C LEU A 131 -0.32 2.20 -20.41
N GLY A 132 -0.01 1.19 -19.58
CA GLY A 132 1.05 1.19 -18.58
C GLY A 132 0.60 1.50 -17.16
N TRP A 133 -0.51 2.20 -16.95
CA TRP A 133 -1.05 2.56 -15.65
C TRP A 133 -2.57 2.32 -15.59
N LEU A 134 -3.12 2.23 -14.39
CA LEU A 134 -4.54 1.87 -14.17
C LEU A 134 -5.54 2.85 -14.80
N PHE A 135 -5.15 4.11 -14.98
CA PHE A 135 -5.97 5.18 -15.53
C PHE A 135 -5.35 5.85 -16.76
N GLY A 136 -4.48 5.16 -17.51
CA GLY A 136 -3.92 5.69 -18.74
C GLY A 136 -2.40 5.51 -18.86
N ASN A 137 -1.70 6.54 -19.35
CA ASN A 137 -0.28 6.49 -19.64
C ASN A 137 0.60 7.21 -18.58
N GLN A 138 -0.01 7.67 -17.50
CA GLN A 138 0.67 8.31 -16.37
C GLN A 138 0.20 7.70 -15.05
N PRO A 139 1.06 7.68 -14.02
CA PRO A 139 0.68 7.18 -12.70
C PRO A 139 -0.48 7.99 -12.11
N SER A 140 -1.33 7.31 -11.37
CA SER A 140 -2.46 7.90 -10.66
C SER A 140 -2.43 7.58 -9.16
N LEU A 141 -3.30 8.24 -8.39
CA LEU A 141 -3.52 7.90 -6.98
C LEU A 141 -3.87 6.40 -6.82
N ALA A 142 -4.68 5.85 -7.74
CA ALA A 142 -5.06 4.45 -7.68
C ALA A 142 -3.87 3.51 -7.85
N ASP A 143 -2.93 3.83 -8.73
CA ASP A 143 -1.70 3.07 -8.90
C ASP A 143 -0.89 3.04 -7.61
N MET A 144 -0.58 4.22 -7.06
CA MET A 144 0.28 4.35 -5.90
C MET A 144 -0.39 3.86 -4.59
N ALA A 145 -1.71 3.84 -4.56
CA ALA A 145 -2.45 3.23 -3.46
C ALA A 145 -2.52 1.69 -3.57
N THR A 146 -2.42 1.12 -4.75
CA THR A 146 -2.61 -0.31 -5.02
C THR A 146 -1.29 -1.08 -5.09
N LEU A 147 -0.27 -0.51 -5.74
CA LEU A 147 1.06 -1.12 -5.94
C LEU A 147 1.69 -1.71 -4.67
N PRO A 148 1.64 -1.07 -3.49
CA PRO A 148 2.20 -1.63 -2.27
C PRO A 148 1.63 -3.00 -1.88
N PHE A 149 0.36 -3.23 -2.15
CA PHE A 149 -0.32 -4.49 -1.82
C PHE A 149 -0.11 -5.54 -2.90
N VAL A 150 -0.15 -5.17 -4.18
CA VAL A 150 0.20 -6.06 -5.29
C VAL A 150 1.64 -6.54 -5.16
N ARG A 151 2.55 -5.65 -4.78
CA ARG A 151 3.94 -6.00 -4.46
C ARG A 151 4.03 -7.04 -3.34
N GLN A 152 3.31 -6.83 -2.23
CA GLN A 152 3.30 -7.81 -1.14
C GLN A 152 2.79 -9.17 -1.59
N PHE A 153 1.76 -9.18 -2.42
CA PHE A 153 1.19 -10.41 -2.96
C PHE A 153 2.21 -11.13 -3.87
N ALA A 154 2.79 -10.42 -4.81
CA ALA A 154 3.78 -10.95 -5.76
C ALA A 154 5.00 -11.56 -5.04
N HIS A 155 5.49 -10.89 -4.00
CA HIS A 155 6.65 -11.35 -3.24
C HIS A 155 6.33 -12.46 -2.21
N THR A 156 5.05 -12.86 -2.05
CA THR A 156 4.71 -14.03 -1.22
C THR A 156 5.10 -15.34 -1.91
N ASP A 157 4.92 -15.42 -3.24
CA ASP A 157 5.39 -16.49 -4.10
C ASP A 157 5.74 -15.90 -5.48
N ALA A 158 6.97 -15.43 -5.60
CA ALA A 158 7.45 -14.73 -6.81
C ALA A 158 7.49 -15.64 -8.04
N ALA A 159 7.82 -16.91 -7.87
CA ALA A 159 7.89 -17.86 -8.97
C ALA A 159 6.50 -18.14 -9.54
N TRP A 160 5.53 -18.36 -8.66
CA TRP A 160 4.15 -18.53 -9.06
C TRP A 160 3.58 -17.27 -9.73
N PHE A 161 3.82 -16.09 -9.18
CA PHE A 161 3.34 -14.82 -9.74
C PHE A 161 3.92 -14.58 -11.13
N ALA A 162 5.21 -14.86 -11.34
CA ALA A 162 5.86 -14.72 -12.63
C ALA A 162 5.29 -15.65 -13.71
N ALA A 163 4.76 -16.81 -13.32
CA ALA A 163 4.17 -17.79 -14.23
C ALA A 163 2.72 -17.47 -14.64
N GLN A 164 2.09 -16.44 -14.02
CA GLN A 164 0.71 -16.10 -14.33
C GLN A 164 0.59 -15.37 -15.68
N PRO A 165 -0.57 -15.45 -16.36
CA PRO A 165 -0.82 -14.78 -17.64
C PRO A 165 -1.11 -13.28 -17.46
N TRP A 166 -0.25 -12.57 -16.71
CA TRP A 166 -0.39 -11.15 -16.37
C TRP A 166 0.82 -10.32 -16.79
N PRO A 167 1.11 -10.21 -18.10
CA PRO A 167 2.31 -9.49 -18.56
C PRO A 167 2.29 -8.00 -18.21
N GLN A 168 1.13 -7.32 -18.28
CA GLN A 168 1.02 -5.91 -17.98
C GLN A 168 1.18 -5.65 -16.48
N LEU A 169 0.57 -6.49 -15.64
CA LEU A 169 0.67 -6.38 -14.18
C LEU A 169 2.13 -6.57 -13.71
N ARG A 170 2.86 -7.52 -14.33
CA ARG A 170 4.29 -7.70 -14.04
C ARG A 170 5.14 -6.51 -14.49
N ALA A 171 4.89 -5.99 -15.69
CA ALA A 171 5.61 -4.82 -16.21
C ALA A 171 5.38 -3.59 -15.31
N TRP A 172 4.13 -3.35 -14.91
CA TRP A 172 3.73 -2.25 -14.03
C TRP A 172 4.42 -2.36 -12.65
N LEU A 173 4.43 -3.54 -12.04
CA LEU A 173 5.12 -3.78 -10.78
C LEU A 173 6.62 -3.60 -10.91
N THR A 174 7.24 -4.15 -11.96
CA THR A 174 8.68 -4.04 -12.22
C THR A 174 9.09 -2.58 -12.41
N TYR A 175 8.31 -1.81 -13.18
CA TYR A 175 8.56 -0.39 -13.38
C TYR A 175 8.53 0.39 -12.07
N PHE A 176 7.53 0.13 -11.24
CA PHE A 176 7.43 0.76 -9.93
C PHE A 176 8.61 0.42 -9.02
N GLU A 177 8.97 -0.86 -8.92
CA GLU A 177 10.07 -1.30 -8.06
C GLU A 177 11.46 -0.82 -8.52
N ALA A 178 11.62 -0.50 -9.81
CA ALA A 178 12.83 0.08 -10.37
C ALA A 178 12.87 1.62 -10.28
N SER A 179 11.80 2.26 -9.80
CA SER A 179 11.71 3.73 -9.76
C SER A 179 12.51 4.34 -8.61
N ALA A 180 13.08 5.53 -8.85
CA ALA A 180 13.73 6.33 -7.81
C ALA A 180 12.77 6.66 -6.64
N LEU A 181 11.49 6.85 -6.94
CA LEU A 181 10.46 7.08 -5.92
C LEU A 181 10.33 5.88 -4.98
N PHE A 182 10.26 4.66 -5.54
CA PHE A 182 10.21 3.45 -4.72
C PHE A 182 11.47 3.30 -3.87
N GLU A 183 12.65 3.48 -4.45
CA GLU A 183 13.93 3.40 -3.74
C GLU A 183 13.96 4.38 -2.55
N SER A 184 13.53 5.63 -2.76
CA SER A 184 13.52 6.67 -1.72
C SER A 184 12.66 6.30 -0.52
N VAL A 185 11.46 5.72 -0.74
CA VAL A 185 10.53 5.37 0.34
C VAL A 185 10.86 4.03 1.02
N MET A 186 11.72 3.21 0.40
CA MET A 186 12.19 1.93 0.96
C MET A 186 13.45 2.07 1.81
N ALA A 187 14.06 3.25 1.88
CA ALA A 187 15.17 3.52 2.76
C ALA A 187 14.84 3.10 4.21
N LYS A 188 15.79 2.40 4.84
CA LYS A 188 15.64 1.97 6.23
C LYS A 188 16.02 3.11 7.17
N HIS A 189 15.18 3.37 8.15
CA HIS A 189 15.42 4.37 9.19
C HIS A 189 15.62 3.70 10.53
N LYS A 190 16.40 4.34 11.40
CA LYS A 190 16.53 3.92 12.81
C LYS A 190 15.20 4.18 13.52
N SER A 191 14.85 3.29 14.45
CA SER A 191 13.69 3.54 15.31
C SER A 191 13.87 4.84 16.08
N TRP A 192 12.84 5.67 16.02
CA TRP A 192 12.79 6.93 16.75
C TRP A 192 12.76 6.65 18.26
N GLN A 193 13.44 7.48 19.01
CA GLN A 193 13.44 7.46 20.48
C GLN A 193 13.01 8.83 20.98
N SER A 194 12.12 8.85 21.97
CA SER A 194 11.76 10.10 22.66
C SER A 194 13.02 10.72 23.25
N MET A 195 13.21 12.00 23.01
CA MET A 195 14.20 12.78 23.76
C MET A 195 13.56 13.14 25.11
N ILE A 196 13.88 12.34 26.13
CA ILE A 196 13.51 12.62 27.53
C ILE A 196 14.33 13.79 28.01
#